data_f585df76fb3bd44e657bb5d66ac62a00
#
_entry.id   f585df76fb3bd44e657bb5d66ac62a00
#
_cell.length_a   1.000
_cell.length_b   1.000
_cell.length_c   1.000
_cell.angle_alpha   90.00
_cell.angle_beta   90.00
_cell.angle_gamma   90.00
#
_symmetry.space_group_name_H-M   'P 1'
#
loop_
_entity.id
_entity.type
_entity.pdbx_description
1 polymer ?
#
loop_
_entity_poly.entity_id
_entity_poly.type
_entity_poly.pdbx_seq_one_letter_code
_entity_poly.pdbx_strand_id
1 'polypeptide(L)'
;EGERLAASLEGALPAVALVENAALSTALQNDVSGGISFAQQVYGLGRPGDVLLCISTSGNAANAVAAAMVAHARGMRVALLSGGTGGKLRPLCDVSVVVGETFMVQELHLPVYHALCLMLEYAFFPPAQ
;
A
#
# COMPACT_ATOMS: atom_id res chain seq x y z
N GLU A 1 -5.57 19.24 31.10
CA GLU A 1 -4.48 18.59 30.35
C GLU A 1 -5.02 17.75 29.18
N GLY A 2 -6.08 16.96 29.39
CA GLY A 2 -6.75 16.19 28.34
C GLY A 2 -7.31 17.04 27.21
N GLU A 3 -7.92 18.17 27.50
CA GLU A 3 -8.43 19.12 26.49
C GLU A 3 -7.30 19.76 25.67
N ARG A 4 -6.19 20.10 26.30
CA ARG A 4 -5.01 20.61 25.61
C ARG A 4 -4.40 19.58 24.67
N LEU A 5 -4.33 18.32 25.12
CA LEU A 5 -3.83 17.23 24.29
C LEU A 5 -4.76 16.98 23.09
N ALA A 6 -6.06 16.91 23.32
CA ALA A 6 -7.06 16.72 22.27
C ALA A 6 -7.01 17.82 21.19
N ALA A 7 -6.79 19.06 21.60
CA ALA A 7 -6.64 20.19 20.70
C ALA A 7 -5.32 20.19 19.89
N SER A 8 -4.35 19.36 20.30
CA SER A 8 -3.03 19.23 19.65
C SER A 8 -2.95 18.03 18.72
N LEU A 9 -3.98 17.15 18.71
CA LEU A 9 -4.00 15.97 17.86
C LEU A 9 -4.66 16.31 16.53
N GLU A 10 -4.02 15.84 15.47
CA GLU A 10 -4.54 15.97 14.11
C GLU A 10 -5.31 14.70 13.70
N GLY A 11 -6.25 14.85 12.78
CA GLY A 11 -6.94 13.73 12.18
C GLY A 11 -5.95 12.83 11.42
N ALA A 12 -6.15 11.52 11.46
CA ALA A 12 -5.31 10.57 10.74
C ALA A 12 -6.14 9.43 10.13
N LEU A 13 -5.70 8.95 8.97
CA LEU A 13 -6.21 7.72 8.39
C LEU A 13 -5.33 6.56 8.86
N PRO A 14 -5.92 5.42 9.28
CA PRO A 14 -5.13 4.25 9.63
C PRO A 14 -4.41 3.71 8.39
N ALA A 15 -3.09 3.59 8.47
CA ALA A 15 -2.26 3.01 7.42
C ALA A 15 -1.20 2.09 8.04
N VAL A 16 -0.93 0.96 7.40
CA VAL A 16 0.02 -0.05 7.86
C VAL A 16 1.02 -0.36 6.76
N ALA A 17 2.31 -0.20 7.06
CA ALA A 17 3.39 -0.62 6.18
C ALA A 17 3.70 -2.11 6.40
N LEU A 18 3.38 -2.96 5.44
CA LEU A 18 3.54 -4.41 5.56
C LEU A 18 5.01 -4.86 5.59
N VAL A 19 5.94 -3.97 5.24
CA VAL A 19 7.39 -4.24 5.26
C VAL A 19 8.00 -4.17 6.65
N GLU A 20 7.32 -3.57 7.63
CA GLU A 20 7.86 -3.31 8.97
C GLU A 20 7.75 -4.49 9.94
N ASN A 21 6.95 -5.50 9.62
CA ASN A 21 6.78 -6.66 10.49
C ASN A 21 7.88 -7.71 10.24
N ALA A 22 9.08 -7.41 10.70
CA ALA A 22 10.25 -8.27 10.51
C ALA A 22 10.10 -9.63 11.18
N ALA A 23 9.50 -9.70 12.37
CA ALA A 23 9.29 -10.95 13.09
C ALA A 23 8.40 -11.92 12.32
N LEU A 24 7.25 -11.46 11.84
CA LEU A 24 6.34 -12.27 11.03
C LEU A 24 6.98 -12.67 9.70
N SER A 25 7.65 -11.74 9.04
CA SER A 25 8.33 -12.00 7.76
C SER A 25 9.41 -13.08 7.90
N THR A 26 10.19 -13.02 8.98
CA THR A 26 11.23 -14.02 9.27
C THR A 26 10.63 -15.40 9.60
N ALA A 27 9.59 -15.44 10.43
CA ALA A 27 8.89 -16.69 10.76
C ALA A 27 8.31 -17.36 9.51
N LEU A 28 7.59 -16.62 8.69
CA LEU A 28 7.01 -17.17 7.46
C LEU A 28 8.06 -17.59 6.42
N GLN A 29 9.21 -16.92 6.39
CA GLN A 29 10.32 -17.29 5.52
C GLN A 29 10.93 -18.63 5.90
N ASN A 30 10.99 -18.92 7.20
CA ASN A 30 11.52 -20.19 7.72
C ASN A 30 10.51 -21.34 7.64
N ASP A 31 9.26 -21.07 7.99
CA ASP A 31 8.27 -22.13 8.26
C ASP A 31 7.41 -22.48 7.05
N VAL A 32 7.23 -21.53 6.10
CA VAL A 32 6.34 -21.74 4.96
C VAL A 32 6.98 -21.34 3.63
N SER A 33 7.02 -20.04 3.36
CA SER A 33 7.57 -19.43 2.15
C SER A 33 7.71 -17.93 2.32
N GLY A 34 8.87 -17.37 2.04
CA GLY A 34 9.11 -15.93 2.12
C GLY A 34 8.22 -15.10 1.17
N GLY A 35 7.66 -15.73 0.12
CA GLY A 35 6.80 -15.04 -0.84
C GLY A 35 5.40 -14.70 -0.34
N ILE A 36 4.96 -15.19 0.82
CA ILE A 36 3.58 -15.00 1.32
C ILE A 36 3.47 -14.00 2.47
N SER A 37 4.55 -13.37 2.91
CA SER A 37 4.52 -12.56 4.13
C SER A 37 3.56 -11.36 4.03
N PHE A 38 3.49 -10.69 2.89
CA PHE A 38 2.52 -9.62 2.66
C PHE A 38 1.09 -10.17 2.54
N ALA A 39 0.90 -11.28 1.84
CA ALA A 39 -0.40 -11.93 1.69
C ALA A 39 -0.98 -12.34 3.05
N GLN A 40 -0.14 -12.89 3.95
CA GLN A 40 -0.55 -13.25 5.31
C GLN A 40 -1.00 -12.04 6.12
N GLN A 41 -0.29 -10.91 6.01
CA GLN A 41 -0.66 -9.67 6.70
C GLN A 41 -1.96 -9.08 6.14
N VAL A 42 -2.10 -9.05 4.81
CA VAL A 42 -3.36 -8.63 4.15
C VAL A 42 -4.53 -9.51 4.58
N TYR A 43 -4.33 -10.82 4.67
CA TYR A 43 -5.37 -11.74 5.15
C TYR A 43 -5.79 -11.44 6.59
N GLY A 44 -4.85 -11.16 7.48
CA GLY A 44 -5.13 -10.90 8.88
C GLY A 44 -5.72 -9.50 9.17
N LEU A 45 -5.24 -8.49 8.48
CA LEU A 45 -5.55 -7.08 8.75
C LEU A 45 -6.64 -6.53 7.83
N GLY A 46 -6.64 -6.96 6.55
CA GLY A 46 -7.49 -6.38 5.52
C GLY A 46 -8.98 -6.66 5.73
N ARG A 47 -9.80 -5.67 5.46
CA ARG A 47 -11.26 -5.73 5.55
C ARG A 47 -11.89 -5.28 4.23
N PRO A 48 -13.13 -5.72 3.94
CA PRO A 48 -13.85 -5.20 2.78
C PRO A 48 -13.92 -3.67 2.79
N GLY A 49 -13.56 -3.06 1.66
CA GLY A 49 -13.52 -1.61 1.51
C GLY A 49 -12.16 -0.96 1.79
N ASP A 50 -11.23 -1.67 2.40
CA ASP A 50 -9.85 -1.19 2.54
C ASP A 50 -9.13 -1.14 1.17
N VAL A 51 -8.01 -0.44 1.14
CA VAL A 51 -7.16 -0.31 -0.04
C VAL A 51 -5.78 -0.90 0.23
N LEU A 52 -5.33 -1.79 -0.64
CA LEU A 52 -3.93 -2.23 -0.70
C LEU A 52 -3.19 -1.39 -1.75
N LEU A 53 -2.19 -0.61 -1.31
CA LEU A 53 -1.27 0.06 -2.22
C LEU A 53 -0.03 -0.81 -2.45
N CYS A 54 0.13 -1.30 -3.67
CA CYS A 54 1.32 -2.00 -4.13
C CYS A 54 2.31 -1.02 -4.76
N ILE A 55 3.56 -1.08 -4.32
CA ILE A 55 4.66 -0.31 -4.90
C ILE A 55 5.72 -1.29 -5.40
N SER A 56 5.89 -1.39 -6.71
CA SER A 56 6.80 -2.37 -7.31
C SER A 56 7.34 -1.85 -8.64
N THR A 57 8.66 -1.68 -8.75
CA THR A 57 9.30 -1.12 -9.95
C THR A 57 8.98 -1.89 -11.23
N SER A 58 8.97 -3.21 -11.19
CA SER A 58 8.65 -4.06 -12.34
C SER A 58 7.20 -4.55 -12.38
N GLY A 59 6.47 -4.45 -11.28
CA GLY A 59 5.15 -5.07 -11.12
C GLY A 59 5.15 -6.59 -11.09
N ASN A 60 6.31 -7.25 -10.95
CA ASN A 60 6.44 -8.71 -11.02
C ASN A 60 6.82 -9.37 -9.70
N ALA A 61 6.91 -8.61 -8.60
CA ALA A 61 7.27 -9.13 -7.29
C ALA A 61 6.21 -10.15 -6.80
N ALA A 62 6.62 -11.42 -6.63
CA ALA A 62 5.70 -12.52 -6.32
C ALA A 62 4.94 -12.31 -5.01
N ASN A 63 5.59 -11.74 -4.00
CA ASN A 63 4.97 -11.41 -2.71
C ASN A 63 3.87 -10.34 -2.85
N ALA A 64 4.08 -9.31 -3.68
CA ALA A 64 3.08 -8.29 -3.94
C ALA A 64 1.91 -8.83 -4.78
N VAL A 65 2.19 -9.71 -5.75
CA VAL A 65 1.14 -10.40 -6.52
C VAL A 65 0.27 -11.26 -5.60
N ALA A 66 0.86 -12.04 -4.70
CA ALA A 66 0.12 -12.84 -3.73
C ALA A 66 -0.73 -11.96 -2.80
N ALA A 67 -0.20 -10.83 -2.34
CA ALA A 67 -0.94 -9.88 -1.52
C ALA A 67 -2.14 -9.28 -2.27
N ALA A 68 -1.98 -8.90 -3.53
CA ALA A 68 -3.06 -8.37 -4.36
C ALA A 68 -4.19 -9.40 -4.57
N MET A 69 -3.86 -10.66 -4.79
CA MET A 69 -4.85 -11.75 -4.91
C MET A 69 -5.65 -11.93 -3.61
N VAL A 70 -4.96 -11.90 -2.46
CA VAL A 70 -5.63 -12.00 -1.15
C VAL A 70 -6.48 -10.75 -0.87
N ALA A 71 -6.02 -9.55 -1.24
CA ALA A 71 -6.79 -8.32 -1.10
C ALA A 71 -8.13 -8.41 -1.85
N HIS A 72 -8.13 -8.86 -3.10
CA HIS A 72 -9.38 -9.10 -3.84
C HIS A 72 -10.29 -10.11 -3.16
N ALA A 73 -9.76 -11.24 -2.71
CA ALA A 73 -10.54 -12.27 -2.00
C ALA A 73 -11.13 -11.73 -0.68
N ARG A 74 -10.52 -10.72 -0.09
CA ARG A 74 -11.00 -10.02 1.11
C ARG A 74 -11.96 -8.85 0.82
N GLY A 75 -12.26 -8.57 -0.45
CA GLY A 75 -13.15 -7.47 -0.85
C GLY A 75 -12.50 -6.08 -0.73
N MET A 76 -11.18 -6.04 -0.77
CA MET A 76 -10.39 -4.81 -0.79
C MET A 76 -10.22 -4.29 -2.22
N ARG A 77 -9.87 -3.01 -2.35
CA ARG A 77 -9.39 -2.42 -3.60
C ARG A 77 -7.87 -2.49 -3.67
N VAL A 78 -7.34 -2.57 -4.88
CA VAL A 78 -5.89 -2.64 -5.11
C VAL A 78 -5.45 -1.49 -6.01
N ALA A 79 -4.49 -0.71 -5.51
CA ALA A 79 -3.82 0.36 -6.26
C ALA A 79 -2.36 0.00 -6.51
N LEU A 80 -1.80 0.44 -7.62
CA LEU A 80 -0.43 0.12 -8.02
C LEU A 80 0.35 1.37 -8.41
N LEU A 81 1.53 1.51 -7.85
CA LEU A 81 2.59 2.37 -8.37
C LEU A 81 3.69 1.49 -8.96
N SER A 82 3.96 1.62 -10.26
CA SER A 82 4.90 0.74 -10.96
C SER A 82 5.60 1.43 -12.12
N GLY A 83 6.51 0.72 -12.75
CA GLY A 83 7.18 1.11 -13.98
C GLY A 83 6.91 0.15 -15.14
N GLY A 84 7.46 0.48 -16.30
CA GLY A 84 7.35 -0.34 -17.51
C GLY A 84 5.92 -0.61 -17.94
N THR A 85 5.53 -1.87 -17.88
CA THR A 85 4.15 -2.32 -18.20
C THR A 85 3.26 -2.50 -16.98
N GLY A 86 3.81 -2.36 -15.76
CA GLY A 86 3.14 -2.71 -14.51
C GLY A 86 3.12 -4.21 -14.20
N GLY A 87 3.71 -5.02 -15.08
CA GLY A 87 3.92 -6.46 -14.90
C GLY A 87 2.66 -7.27 -14.55
N LYS A 88 2.85 -8.32 -13.76
CA LYS A 88 1.78 -9.22 -13.32
C LYS A 88 0.80 -8.56 -12.33
N LEU A 89 1.20 -7.48 -11.69
CA LEU A 89 0.32 -6.75 -10.75
C LEU A 89 -0.75 -5.94 -11.48
N ARG A 90 -0.42 -5.33 -12.62
CA ARG A 90 -1.35 -4.42 -13.32
C ARG A 90 -2.75 -4.99 -13.56
N PRO A 91 -2.92 -6.23 -14.07
CA PRO A 91 -4.26 -6.79 -14.29
C PRO A 91 -5.00 -7.14 -12.98
N LEU A 92 -4.30 -7.16 -11.84
CA LEU A 92 -4.87 -7.37 -10.51
C LEU A 92 -5.22 -6.06 -9.79
N CYS A 93 -5.07 -4.91 -10.41
CA CYS A 93 -5.27 -3.63 -9.75
C CYS A 93 -6.48 -2.90 -10.32
N ASP A 94 -7.27 -2.29 -9.43
CA ASP A 94 -8.40 -1.42 -9.80
C ASP A 94 -7.90 -0.11 -10.43
N VAL A 95 -6.75 0.38 -9.97
CA VAL A 95 -6.10 1.58 -10.50
C VAL A 95 -4.58 1.40 -10.49
N SER A 96 -3.91 1.94 -11.49
CA SER A 96 -2.45 1.88 -11.58
C SER A 96 -1.87 3.18 -12.14
N VAL A 97 -0.79 3.64 -11.51
CA VAL A 97 0.10 4.67 -12.04
C VAL A 97 1.37 3.97 -12.49
N VAL A 98 1.62 3.95 -13.78
CA VAL A 98 2.78 3.30 -14.37
C VAL A 98 3.63 4.35 -15.06
N VAL A 99 4.88 4.49 -14.63
CA VAL A 99 5.80 5.50 -15.10
C VAL A 99 7.06 4.85 -15.64
N GLY A 100 7.56 5.33 -16.75
CA GLY A 100 8.87 5.10 -17.32
C GLY A 100 9.57 3.77 -17.04
N GLU A 101 10.89 3.82 -17.16
CA GLU A 101 11.78 2.69 -16.86
C GLU A 101 12.24 2.69 -15.40
N THR A 102 12.86 1.59 -14.96
CA THR A 102 13.14 1.29 -13.55
C THR A 102 13.81 2.42 -12.77
N PHE A 103 14.79 3.11 -13.34
CA PHE A 103 15.47 4.21 -12.66
C PHE A 103 14.60 5.47 -12.51
N MET A 104 13.67 5.70 -13.46
CA MET A 104 12.72 6.82 -13.42
C MET A 104 11.57 6.57 -12.44
N VAL A 105 11.28 5.29 -12.15
CA VAL A 105 10.15 4.91 -11.28
C VAL A 105 10.28 5.55 -9.90
N GLN A 106 11.46 5.45 -9.30
CA GLN A 106 11.69 5.99 -7.95
C GLN A 106 11.59 7.52 -7.92
N GLU A 107 12.12 8.19 -8.93
CA GLU A 107 12.07 9.65 -9.04
C GLU A 107 10.64 10.17 -9.28
N LEU A 108 9.88 9.51 -10.16
CA LEU A 108 8.55 9.97 -10.56
C LEU A 108 7.46 9.54 -9.56
N HIS A 109 7.66 8.47 -8.81
CA HIS A 109 6.70 8.08 -7.78
C HIS A 109 6.71 9.04 -6.59
N LEU A 110 7.83 9.67 -6.29
CA LEU A 110 7.93 10.64 -5.18
C LEU A 110 6.88 11.76 -5.28
N PRO A 111 6.80 12.54 -6.37
CA PRO A 111 5.76 13.56 -6.49
C PRO A 111 4.35 12.96 -6.56
N VAL A 112 4.18 11.74 -7.11
CA VAL A 112 2.87 11.10 -7.18
C VAL A 112 2.32 10.80 -5.79
N TYR A 113 3.09 10.14 -4.92
CA TYR A 113 2.56 9.85 -3.59
C TYR A 113 2.45 11.09 -2.70
N HIS A 114 3.29 12.12 -2.88
CA HIS A 114 3.07 13.40 -2.21
C HIS A 114 1.75 14.04 -2.64
N ALA A 115 1.44 14.03 -3.94
CA ALA A 115 0.16 14.53 -4.42
C ALA A 115 -1.02 13.71 -3.87
N LEU A 116 -0.89 12.39 -3.82
CA LEU A 116 -1.91 11.50 -3.23
C LEU A 116 -2.12 11.81 -1.74
N CYS A 117 -1.05 12.02 -0.97
CA CYS A 117 -1.16 12.40 0.45
C CYS A 117 -1.92 13.72 0.62
N LEU A 118 -1.54 14.76 -0.15
CA LEU A 118 -2.21 16.05 -0.10
C LEU A 118 -3.70 15.95 -0.50
N MET A 119 -4.02 15.16 -1.51
CA MET A 119 -5.40 14.92 -1.94
C MET A 119 -6.23 14.21 -0.86
N LEU A 120 -5.65 13.20 -0.19
CA LEU A 120 -6.30 12.50 0.91
C LEU A 120 -6.50 13.42 2.11
N GLU A 121 -5.48 14.19 2.47
CA GLU A 121 -5.55 15.15 3.56
C GLU A 121 -6.67 16.17 3.32
N TYR A 122 -6.72 16.76 2.13
CA TYR A 122 -7.79 17.71 1.77
C TYR A 122 -9.18 17.07 1.75
N ALA A 123 -9.28 15.82 1.29
CA ALA A 123 -10.56 15.12 1.19
C ALA A 123 -11.14 14.71 2.56
N PHE A 124 -10.28 14.32 3.49
CA PHE A 124 -10.71 13.78 4.79
C PHE A 124 -10.56 14.77 5.95
N PHE A 125 -9.69 15.75 5.81
CA PHE A 125 -9.40 16.76 6.84
C PHE A 125 -9.33 18.16 6.21
N PRO A 126 -10.42 18.63 5.57
CA PRO A 126 -10.41 19.95 4.94
C PRO A 126 -10.11 21.04 5.99
N PRO A 127 -9.38 22.10 5.64
CA PRO A 127 -9.16 23.22 6.55
C PRO A 127 -10.50 23.82 6.97
N ALA A 128 -10.60 24.22 8.24
CA ALA A 128 -11.78 24.92 8.74
C ALA A 128 -12.04 26.18 7.90
N GLN A 129 -13.27 26.35 7.40
CA GLN A 129 -13.70 27.53 6.67
C GLN A 129 -13.83 28.74 7.60
#